data_101642e96eced703f1ffbf8f59bfc099
#
_entry.id   101642e96eced703f1ffbf8f59bfc099
#
_cell.length_a   1.000
_cell.length_b   1.000
_cell.length_c   1.000
_cell.angle_alpha   90.00
_cell.angle_beta   90.00
_cell.angle_gamma   90.00
#
_symmetry.space_group_name_H-M   'P 1'
#
loop_
_entity.id
_entity.type
_entity.pdbx_description
1 polymer ?
#
loop_
_entity_poly.entity_id
_entity_poly.type
_entity_poly.pdbx_seq_one_letter_code
_entity_poly.pdbx_strand_id
1 'polypeptide(L)'
;KDKLDLKIKKLNCNYGFAKAVNEGIRQSQAEYVILLNNDTHAGRHFVENLLKAIEMEKDVFAAQALMLQYNSPELVDSAGDYFCGLGVAFSAGKDKKASLYKKKKDIFSACAGAAIYRRKIFEEIGYFEEEFFAYLEDVDICYRAKLFGYRNIFVPDAKVLHVGSASSGSRYNEFKVSLAARNSML
;
A
#
# COMPACT_ATOMS: atom_id res chain seq x y z
N LYS A 1 -25.57 -11.50 11.80
CA LYS A 1 -24.99 -10.80 10.60
C LYS A 1 -24.76 -9.38 11.04
N ASP A 2 -23.56 -9.07 11.51
CA ASP A 2 -23.18 -7.72 11.91
C ASP A 2 -23.22 -6.86 10.65
N LYS A 3 -24.00 -5.77 10.70
CA LYS A 3 -24.03 -4.79 9.61
C LYS A 3 -22.67 -4.10 9.61
N LEU A 4 -21.97 -4.15 8.49
CA LEU A 4 -20.81 -3.29 8.23
C LEU A 4 -21.25 -1.83 8.42
N ASP A 5 -20.58 -1.10 9.32
CA ASP A 5 -20.75 0.36 9.46
C ASP A 5 -20.03 1.03 8.26
N LEU A 6 -20.76 1.14 7.16
CA LEU A 6 -20.24 1.72 5.93
C LEU A 6 -20.44 3.24 5.93
N LYS A 7 -19.34 3.99 5.92
CA LYS A 7 -19.35 5.45 5.74
C LYS A 7 -18.84 5.80 4.35
N ILE A 8 -19.64 6.54 3.59
CA ILE A 8 -19.26 6.99 2.24
C ILE A 8 -18.93 8.48 2.30
N LYS A 9 -17.68 8.84 1.97
CA LYS A 9 -17.25 10.21 1.77
C LYS A 9 -17.13 10.49 0.27
N LYS A 10 -18.01 11.34 -0.26
CA LYS A 10 -17.90 11.82 -1.64
C LYS A 10 -17.13 13.13 -1.67
N LEU A 11 -16.04 13.18 -2.44
CA LEU A 11 -15.29 14.39 -2.72
C LEU A 11 -15.91 15.09 -3.95
N ASN A 12 -15.78 16.43 -4.02
CA ASN A 12 -16.39 17.24 -5.08
C ASN A 12 -15.61 17.16 -6.42
N CYS A 13 -14.35 16.71 -6.39
CA CYS A 13 -13.57 16.40 -7.59
C CYS A 13 -12.52 15.32 -7.30
N ASN A 14 -11.77 14.89 -8.33
CA ASN A 14 -10.65 13.97 -8.17
C ASN A 14 -9.41 14.74 -7.71
N TYR A 15 -9.05 14.58 -6.43
CA TYR A 15 -7.86 15.17 -5.81
C TYR A 15 -6.65 14.24 -5.79
N GLY A 16 -6.76 13.06 -6.42
CA GLY A 16 -5.73 12.03 -6.37
C GLY A 16 -5.87 11.06 -5.20
N PHE A 17 -5.01 10.06 -5.20
CA PHE A 17 -4.99 8.99 -4.20
C PHE A 17 -4.57 9.53 -2.82
N ALA A 18 -3.44 10.25 -2.74
CA ALA A 18 -2.86 10.73 -1.48
C ALA A 18 -3.88 11.53 -0.65
N LYS A 19 -4.56 12.52 -1.25
CA LYS A 19 -5.56 13.31 -0.54
C LYS A 19 -6.78 12.49 -0.14
N ALA A 20 -7.26 11.60 -1.00
CA ALA A 20 -8.44 10.79 -0.70
C ALA A 20 -8.20 9.86 0.51
N VAL A 21 -7.03 9.21 0.58
CA VAL A 21 -6.69 8.34 1.71
C VAL A 21 -6.42 9.14 2.99
N ASN A 22 -5.80 10.31 2.90
CA ASN A 22 -5.58 11.21 4.05
C ASN A 22 -6.91 11.60 4.70
N GLU A 23 -7.92 11.91 3.91
CA GLU A 23 -9.28 12.21 4.40
C GLU A 23 -9.86 11.03 5.20
N GLY A 24 -9.68 9.81 4.71
CA GLY A 24 -10.12 8.60 5.41
C GLY A 24 -9.35 8.37 6.71
N ILE A 25 -8.02 8.50 6.68
CA ILE A 25 -7.15 8.29 7.85
C ILE A 25 -7.47 9.30 8.96
N ARG A 26 -7.63 10.58 8.62
CA ARG A 26 -7.96 11.65 9.59
C ARG A 26 -9.32 11.46 10.25
N GLN A 27 -10.29 10.87 9.55
CA GLN A 27 -11.62 10.58 10.10
C GLN A 27 -11.65 9.31 10.97
N SER A 28 -10.65 8.44 10.85
CA SER A 28 -10.57 7.21 11.63
C SER A 28 -10.13 7.48 13.06
N GLN A 29 -10.77 6.79 14.01
CA GLN A 29 -10.32 6.71 15.41
C GLN A 29 -9.70 5.35 15.75
N ALA A 30 -9.61 4.46 14.77
CA ALA A 30 -9.03 3.13 14.95
C ALA A 30 -7.51 3.21 15.18
N GLU A 31 -6.96 2.24 15.88
CA GLU A 31 -5.51 2.11 16.10
C GLU A 31 -4.76 1.81 14.80
N TYR A 32 -5.42 1.04 13.93
CA TYR A 32 -4.88 0.66 12.62
C TYR A 32 -5.81 1.11 11.51
N VAL A 33 -5.26 1.43 10.37
CA VAL A 33 -6.00 1.69 9.13
C VAL A 33 -5.52 0.76 8.03
N ILE A 34 -6.46 0.21 7.26
CA ILE A 34 -6.14 -0.59 6.07
C ILE A 34 -6.49 0.23 4.84
N LEU A 35 -5.51 0.39 3.97
CA LEU A 35 -5.73 0.90 2.63
C LEU A 35 -5.88 -0.30 1.69
N LEU A 36 -6.95 -0.30 0.91
CA LEU A 36 -7.27 -1.39 0.00
C LEU A 36 -7.88 -0.81 -1.28
N ASN A 37 -7.25 -1.06 -2.41
CA ASN A 37 -7.75 -0.64 -3.70
C ASN A 37 -9.08 -1.34 -4.03
N ASN A 38 -9.98 -0.61 -4.69
CA ASN A 38 -11.30 -1.10 -5.09
C ASN A 38 -11.26 -2.16 -6.21
N ASP A 39 -10.11 -2.39 -6.85
CA ASP A 39 -9.85 -3.42 -7.84
C ASP A 39 -9.11 -4.63 -7.26
N THR A 40 -9.33 -4.92 -5.97
CA THR A 40 -8.75 -6.07 -5.26
C THR A 40 -9.84 -7.02 -4.74
N HIS A 41 -9.49 -8.30 -4.67
CA HIS A 41 -10.26 -9.34 -3.98
C HIS A 41 -9.47 -9.87 -2.80
N ALA A 42 -9.87 -9.48 -1.59
CA ALA A 42 -9.20 -9.88 -0.36
C ALA A 42 -9.49 -11.35 -0.01
N GLY A 43 -8.43 -12.08 0.35
CA GLY A 43 -8.56 -13.43 0.87
C GLY A 43 -9.26 -13.45 2.24
N ARG A 44 -9.84 -14.59 2.62
CA ARG A 44 -10.66 -14.74 3.84
C ARG A 44 -9.96 -14.24 5.12
N HIS A 45 -8.65 -14.47 5.26
CA HIS A 45 -7.87 -14.11 6.45
C HIS A 45 -6.96 -12.90 6.23
N PHE A 46 -7.25 -12.07 5.21
CA PHE A 46 -6.44 -10.92 4.84
C PHE A 46 -6.25 -9.94 6.00
N VAL A 47 -7.34 -9.47 6.60
CA VAL A 47 -7.33 -8.51 7.71
C VAL A 47 -6.67 -9.12 8.95
N GLU A 48 -7.07 -10.34 9.32
CA GLU A 48 -6.55 -11.05 10.49
C GLU A 48 -5.03 -11.24 10.42
N ASN A 49 -4.50 -11.67 9.27
CA ASN A 49 -3.08 -11.90 9.09
C ASN A 49 -2.26 -10.61 9.11
N LEU A 50 -2.78 -9.51 8.53
CA LEU A 50 -2.13 -8.20 8.59
C LEU A 50 -2.12 -7.67 10.03
N LEU A 51 -3.25 -7.71 10.70
CA LEU A 51 -3.39 -7.23 12.08
C LEU A 51 -2.44 -7.98 13.01
N LYS A 52 -2.48 -9.32 13.00
CA LYS A 52 -1.56 -10.15 13.79
C LYS A 52 -0.09 -9.80 13.53
N ALA A 53 0.28 -9.59 12.28
CA ALA A 53 1.68 -9.30 11.93
C ALA A 53 2.16 -7.94 12.46
N ILE A 54 1.32 -6.90 12.39
CA ILE A 54 1.69 -5.55 12.84
C ILE A 54 1.63 -5.41 14.36
N GLU A 55 0.74 -6.13 15.05
CA GLU A 55 0.62 -6.12 16.51
C GLU A 55 1.84 -6.73 17.20
N MET A 56 2.45 -7.75 16.58
CA MET A 56 3.62 -8.44 17.14
C MET A 56 4.87 -7.56 17.24
N GLU A 57 4.95 -6.48 16.47
CA GLU A 57 6.16 -5.66 16.35
C GLU A 57 5.79 -4.17 16.45
N LYS A 58 6.09 -3.55 17.61
CA LYS A 58 5.67 -2.17 17.91
C LYS A 58 6.34 -1.10 17.05
N ASP A 59 7.50 -1.40 16.49
CA ASP A 59 8.30 -0.55 15.62
C ASP A 59 7.87 -0.64 14.14
N VAL A 60 6.86 -1.47 13.81
CA VAL A 60 6.34 -1.58 12.45
C VAL A 60 5.30 -0.48 12.21
N PHE A 61 5.56 0.34 11.19
CA PHE A 61 4.62 1.35 10.67
C PHE A 61 3.61 0.72 9.72
N ALA A 62 4.09 -0.01 8.71
CA ALA A 62 3.24 -0.57 7.67
C ALA A 62 3.51 -2.06 7.43
N ALA A 63 2.44 -2.82 7.16
CA ALA A 63 2.53 -4.21 6.77
C ALA A 63 1.75 -4.45 5.48
N GLN A 64 2.45 -4.90 4.43
CA GLN A 64 1.88 -5.15 3.11
C GLN A 64 1.49 -6.61 2.93
N ALA A 65 0.35 -6.85 2.33
CA ALA A 65 -0.09 -8.17 1.88
C ALA A 65 0.68 -8.65 0.65
N LEU A 66 0.65 -9.96 0.41
CA LEU A 66 1.02 -10.54 -0.88
C LEU A 66 -0.08 -10.22 -1.90
N MET A 67 0.25 -9.34 -2.84
CA MET A 67 -0.62 -9.01 -3.97
C MET A 67 -0.33 -9.98 -5.11
N LEU A 68 -1.34 -10.70 -5.56
CA LEU A 68 -1.28 -11.66 -6.67
C LEU A 68 -2.02 -11.09 -7.87
N GLN A 69 -1.60 -11.45 -9.07
CA GLN A 69 -2.31 -11.04 -10.28
C GLN A 69 -3.66 -11.74 -10.38
N TYR A 70 -4.73 -10.99 -10.65
CA TYR A 70 -6.09 -11.54 -10.73
C TYR A 70 -6.22 -12.63 -11.79
N ASN A 71 -5.67 -12.43 -12.99
CA ASN A 71 -5.76 -13.36 -14.11
C ASN A 71 -4.70 -14.48 -14.07
N SER A 72 -3.71 -14.39 -13.16
CA SER A 72 -2.62 -15.36 -13.00
C SER A 72 -2.22 -15.43 -11.52
N PRO A 73 -3.05 -16.07 -10.66
CA PRO A 73 -2.87 -16.03 -9.21
C PRO A 73 -1.59 -16.72 -8.72
N GLU A 74 -0.93 -17.50 -9.56
CA GLU A 74 0.38 -18.08 -9.30
C GLU A 74 1.53 -17.07 -9.43
N LEU A 75 1.27 -15.87 -9.98
CA LEU A 75 2.24 -14.80 -10.16
C LEU A 75 1.99 -13.65 -9.18
N VAL A 76 3.09 -13.10 -8.70
CA VAL A 76 3.08 -11.92 -7.81
C VAL A 76 2.80 -10.66 -8.63
N ASP A 77 1.95 -9.81 -8.10
CA ASP A 77 1.79 -8.44 -8.52
C ASP A 77 2.71 -7.49 -7.73
N SER A 78 2.69 -7.58 -6.39
CA SER A 78 3.63 -6.89 -5.49
C SER A 78 3.83 -7.67 -4.19
N ALA A 79 5.08 -7.68 -3.69
CA ALA A 79 5.50 -8.22 -2.39
C ALA A 79 6.37 -7.19 -1.62
N GLY A 80 5.99 -5.92 -1.68
CA GLY A 80 6.74 -4.77 -1.23
C GLY A 80 7.39 -4.04 -2.37
N ASP A 81 8.05 -2.92 -2.07
CA ASP A 81 8.81 -2.20 -3.06
C ASP A 81 10.28 -2.09 -2.64
N TYR A 82 11.14 -2.03 -3.64
CA TYR A 82 12.53 -1.65 -3.52
C TYR A 82 12.70 -0.18 -3.91
N PHE A 83 13.70 0.45 -3.32
CA PHE A 83 14.13 1.79 -3.68
C PHE A 83 15.64 1.78 -3.86
N CYS A 84 16.14 2.26 -4.96
CA CYS A 84 17.58 2.32 -5.22
C CYS A 84 18.12 3.75 -5.05
N GLY A 85 19.43 3.87 -4.84
CA GLY A 85 20.11 5.16 -4.64
C GLY A 85 20.03 6.16 -5.82
N LEU A 86 19.46 5.73 -6.94
CA LEU A 86 19.17 6.60 -8.10
C LEU A 86 17.78 7.22 -8.05
N GLY A 87 17.03 7.07 -6.94
CA GLY A 87 15.68 7.61 -6.80
C GLY A 87 14.57 6.80 -7.47
N VAL A 88 14.85 5.55 -7.88
CA VAL A 88 13.88 4.70 -8.59
C VAL A 88 13.28 3.66 -7.65
N ALA A 89 11.94 3.63 -7.59
CA ALA A 89 11.18 2.58 -6.91
C ALA A 89 10.66 1.53 -7.88
N PHE A 90 10.63 0.27 -7.47
CA PHE A 90 10.07 -0.82 -8.25
C PHE A 90 9.53 -1.94 -7.36
N SER A 91 8.43 -2.57 -7.80
CA SER A 91 7.75 -3.62 -7.04
C SER A 91 8.58 -4.89 -6.96
N ALA A 92 8.71 -5.39 -5.74
CA ALA A 92 9.33 -6.68 -5.46
C ALA A 92 8.44 -7.82 -5.97
N GLY A 93 9.04 -8.72 -6.70
CA GLY A 93 8.38 -9.96 -7.10
C GLY A 93 7.47 -9.89 -8.30
N LYS A 94 7.28 -8.74 -8.91
CA LYS A 94 6.44 -8.59 -10.09
C LYS A 94 6.72 -9.66 -11.15
N ASP A 95 5.66 -10.35 -11.60
CA ASP A 95 5.70 -11.44 -12.58
C ASP A 95 6.51 -12.70 -12.16
N LYS A 96 6.89 -12.79 -10.87
CA LYS A 96 7.54 -13.98 -10.29
C LYS A 96 6.53 -14.92 -9.66
N LYS A 97 6.88 -16.21 -9.54
CA LYS A 97 6.04 -17.21 -8.91
C LYS A 97 5.79 -16.88 -7.42
N ALA A 98 4.55 -16.85 -6.99
CA ALA A 98 4.13 -16.59 -5.61
C ALA A 98 4.75 -17.58 -4.62
N SER A 99 5.05 -18.82 -5.08
CA SER A 99 5.71 -19.85 -4.27
C SER A 99 7.08 -19.48 -3.73
N LEU A 100 7.72 -18.45 -4.28
CA LEU A 100 9.01 -17.91 -3.82
C LEU A 100 8.85 -16.90 -2.67
N TYR A 101 7.64 -16.40 -2.42
CA TYR A 101 7.34 -15.34 -1.45
C TYR A 101 6.57 -15.88 -0.23
N LYS A 102 7.20 -16.78 0.53
CA LYS A 102 6.59 -17.49 1.67
C LYS A 102 7.03 -16.97 3.04
N LYS A 103 8.02 -16.08 3.10
CA LYS A 103 8.59 -15.63 4.38
C LYS A 103 8.28 -14.16 4.62
N LYS A 104 7.85 -13.84 5.84
CA LYS A 104 7.80 -12.46 6.33
C LYS A 104 9.20 -11.86 6.28
N LYS A 105 9.32 -10.62 5.84
CA LYS A 105 10.59 -9.88 5.75
C LYS A 105 10.37 -8.39 5.81
N ASP A 106 11.42 -7.67 6.15
CA ASP A 106 11.46 -6.21 5.98
C ASP A 106 11.43 -5.84 4.50
N ILE A 107 10.73 -4.75 4.20
CA ILE A 107 10.64 -4.16 2.86
C ILE A 107 10.98 -2.68 2.93
N PHE A 108 11.30 -2.08 1.80
CA PHE A 108 11.55 -0.63 1.77
C PHE A 108 10.25 0.13 1.97
N SER A 109 9.26 -0.13 1.13
CA SER A 109 7.92 0.44 1.29
C SER A 109 6.80 -0.58 1.08
N ALA A 110 5.66 -0.26 1.64
CA ALA A 110 4.43 -1.03 1.54
C ALA A 110 3.50 -0.34 0.54
N CYS A 111 3.17 -1.06 -0.56
CA CYS A 111 2.21 -0.56 -1.54
C CYS A 111 0.85 -0.33 -0.88
N ALA A 112 0.36 0.89 -0.94
CA ALA A 112 -0.89 1.31 -0.34
C ALA A 112 -2.15 0.68 -0.97
N GLY A 113 -1.97 -0.10 -2.03
CA GLY A 113 -3.06 -0.86 -2.66
C GLY A 113 -3.58 -2.03 -1.81
N ALA A 114 -2.80 -2.56 -0.85
CA ALA A 114 -3.22 -3.61 0.09
C ALA A 114 -2.29 -3.66 1.31
N ALA A 115 -2.38 -2.68 2.20
CA ALA A 115 -1.52 -2.59 3.37
C ALA A 115 -2.28 -2.08 4.61
N ILE A 116 -1.80 -2.50 5.79
CA ILE A 116 -2.23 -1.98 7.11
C ILE A 116 -1.16 -1.04 7.64
N TYR A 117 -1.59 0.00 8.30
CA TYR A 117 -0.74 1.04 8.90
C TYR A 117 -1.11 1.28 10.35
N ARG A 118 -0.12 1.52 11.20
CA ARG A 118 -0.34 1.99 12.57
C ARG A 118 -0.67 3.49 12.53
N ARG A 119 -1.95 3.83 12.74
CA ARG A 119 -2.48 5.18 12.55
C ARG A 119 -1.72 6.26 13.34
N LYS A 120 -1.36 5.96 14.59
CA LYS A 120 -0.68 6.94 15.45
C LYS A 120 0.64 7.46 14.84
N ILE A 121 1.34 6.63 14.07
CA ILE A 121 2.63 7.03 13.49
C ILE A 121 2.46 8.14 12.44
N PHE A 122 1.31 8.22 11.74
CA PHE A 122 1.03 9.35 10.84
C PHE A 122 1.07 10.71 11.56
N GLU A 123 0.77 10.76 12.85
CA GLU A 123 0.82 11.99 13.65
C GLU A 123 2.27 12.46 13.87
N GLU A 124 3.23 11.54 13.83
CA GLU A 124 4.66 11.81 14.03
C GLU A 124 5.39 12.12 12.72
N ILE A 125 5.14 11.32 11.68
CA ILE A 125 5.87 11.40 10.40
C ILE A 125 5.14 12.23 9.35
N GLY A 126 3.92 12.69 9.62
CA GLY A 126 3.02 13.32 8.66
C GLY A 126 2.20 12.30 7.86
N TYR A 127 1.24 12.80 7.10
CA TYR A 127 0.37 12.03 6.23
C TYR A 127 0.99 11.84 4.85
N PHE A 128 0.29 11.15 3.93
CA PHE A 128 0.71 11.06 2.53
C PHE A 128 0.84 12.46 1.94
N GLU A 129 1.94 12.73 1.23
CA GLU A 129 2.15 14.03 0.58
C GLU A 129 1.17 14.21 -0.58
N GLU A 130 0.28 15.19 -0.48
CA GLU A 130 -0.81 15.38 -1.44
C GLU A 130 -0.34 15.89 -2.81
N GLU A 131 0.86 16.49 -2.87
CA GLU A 131 1.47 16.93 -4.13
C GLU A 131 1.77 15.77 -5.08
N PHE A 132 2.01 14.56 -4.58
CA PHE A 132 2.18 13.37 -5.42
C PHE A 132 0.95 13.08 -6.30
N PHE A 133 -0.23 13.41 -5.86
CA PHE A 133 -1.51 13.05 -6.47
C PHE A 133 -1.72 11.53 -6.50
N ALA A 134 -0.86 10.77 -7.18
CA ALA A 134 -0.79 9.31 -7.21
C ALA A 134 0.59 8.85 -7.68
N TYR A 135 0.99 7.65 -7.26
CA TYR A 135 2.29 7.00 -7.48
C TYR A 135 3.44 7.62 -6.69
N LEU A 136 4.17 6.75 -6.01
CA LEU A 136 5.31 7.02 -5.13
C LEU A 136 4.98 7.69 -3.79
N GLU A 137 3.74 8.08 -3.53
CA GLU A 137 3.30 8.59 -2.23
C GLU A 137 3.46 7.56 -1.10
N ASP A 138 3.31 6.28 -1.43
CA ASP A 138 3.54 5.16 -0.51
C ASP A 138 5.02 4.90 -0.26
N VAL A 139 5.85 5.12 -1.27
CA VAL A 139 7.31 5.07 -1.13
C VAL A 139 7.80 6.19 -0.22
N ASP A 140 7.35 7.43 -0.43
CA ASP A 140 7.70 8.59 0.37
C ASP A 140 7.33 8.40 1.85
N ILE A 141 6.06 8.07 2.15
CA ILE A 141 5.63 7.93 3.55
C ILE A 141 6.35 6.79 4.28
N CYS A 142 6.60 5.68 3.59
CA CYS A 142 7.37 4.57 4.13
C CYS A 142 8.86 4.92 4.31
N TYR A 143 9.42 5.77 3.46
CA TYR A 143 10.78 6.30 3.62
C TYR A 143 10.85 7.22 4.84
N ARG A 144 9.92 8.17 5.00
CA ARG A 144 9.84 9.01 6.19
C ARG A 144 9.72 8.17 7.46
N ALA A 145 8.88 7.13 7.47
CA ALA A 145 8.79 6.22 8.60
C ALA A 145 10.14 5.59 8.96
N LYS A 146 10.95 5.18 7.96
CA LYS A 146 12.30 4.65 8.20
C LYS A 146 13.25 5.68 8.79
N LEU A 147 13.18 6.95 8.36
CA LEU A 147 13.98 8.03 8.94
C LEU A 147 13.65 8.26 10.43
N PHE A 148 12.41 8.00 10.84
CA PHE A 148 11.98 8.04 12.23
C PHE A 148 12.26 6.74 13.03
N GLY A 149 12.91 5.75 12.40
CA GLY A 149 13.30 4.48 13.04
C GLY A 149 12.24 3.38 12.96
N TYR A 150 11.15 3.57 12.24
CA TYR A 150 10.12 2.57 12.00
C TYR A 150 10.48 1.63 10.84
N ARG A 151 9.85 0.45 10.82
CA ARG A 151 10.02 -0.56 9.77
C ARG A 151 8.75 -0.76 8.99
N ASN A 152 8.90 -1.26 7.75
CA ASN A 152 7.82 -1.74 6.92
C ASN A 152 8.06 -3.23 6.66
N ILE A 153 7.00 -4.05 6.70
CA ILE A 153 7.11 -5.50 6.56
C ILE A 153 6.20 -6.06 5.46
N PHE A 154 6.62 -7.16 4.88
CA PHE A 154 5.84 -7.99 3.97
C PHE A 154 5.24 -9.17 4.72
N VAL A 155 3.94 -9.44 4.52
CA VAL A 155 3.16 -10.49 5.18
C VAL A 155 2.61 -11.46 4.13
N PRO A 156 3.28 -12.60 3.88
CA PRO A 156 2.92 -13.54 2.82
C PRO A 156 1.57 -14.25 3.01
N ASP A 157 1.11 -14.38 4.25
CA ASP A 157 -0.13 -15.07 4.59
C ASP A 157 -1.37 -14.17 4.41
N ALA A 158 -1.20 -12.85 4.38
CA ALA A 158 -2.22 -11.91 3.96
C ALA A 158 -2.21 -11.80 2.43
N LYS A 159 -3.27 -12.21 1.76
CA LYS A 159 -3.31 -12.31 0.29
C LYS A 159 -4.46 -11.52 -0.30
N VAL A 160 -4.20 -10.87 -1.42
CA VAL A 160 -5.23 -10.28 -2.27
C VAL A 160 -4.98 -10.62 -3.74
N LEU A 161 -6.04 -10.76 -4.52
CA LEU A 161 -5.96 -10.75 -5.98
C LEU A 161 -6.16 -9.31 -6.44
N HIS A 162 -5.29 -8.81 -7.30
CA HIS A 162 -5.33 -7.45 -7.82
C HIS A 162 -5.56 -7.47 -9.33
N VAL A 163 -6.61 -6.80 -9.78
CA VAL A 163 -6.95 -6.71 -11.21
C VAL A 163 -5.89 -5.88 -11.93
N GLY A 164 -5.43 -4.82 -11.28
CA GLY A 164 -4.39 -3.93 -11.78
C GLY A 164 -4.82 -3.07 -12.93
N SER A 165 -4.50 -1.78 -12.82
CA SER A 165 -4.78 -0.80 -13.90
C SER A 165 -6.27 -0.63 -14.28
N ALA A 166 -7.22 -1.11 -13.47
CA ALA A 166 -8.64 -1.00 -13.77
C ALA A 166 -9.09 0.46 -13.93
N SER A 167 -8.57 1.35 -13.10
CA SER A 167 -8.92 2.78 -13.12
C SER A 167 -8.05 3.63 -14.05
N SER A 168 -6.84 3.17 -14.39
CA SER A 168 -5.83 3.95 -15.13
C SER A 168 -5.49 3.38 -16.50
N GLY A 169 -6.22 2.37 -16.97
CA GLY A 169 -6.07 1.78 -18.30
C GLY A 169 -4.84 0.86 -18.41
N SER A 170 -4.07 0.96 -19.50
CA SER A 170 -2.94 0.08 -19.75
C SER A 170 -1.84 0.17 -18.70
N ARG A 171 -1.02 -0.89 -18.61
CA ARG A 171 0.16 -0.95 -17.71
C ARG A 171 1.11 0.22 -17.92
N TYR A 172 1.28 0.66 -19.14
CA TYR A 172 2.08 1.82 -19.54
C TYR A 172 1.17 2.80 -20.28
N ASN A 173 1.03 4.01 -19.76
CA ASN A 173 0.37 5.11 -20.43
C ASN A 173 1.03 6.43 -19.99
N GLU A 174 0.80 7.48 -20.77
CA GLU A 174 1.39 8.80 -20.56
C GLU A 174 1.14 9.34 -19.14
N PHE A 175 -0.08 9.18 -18.63
CA PHE A 175 -0.45 9.64 -17.29
C PHE A 175 0.40 9.00 -16.19
N LYS A 176 0.58 7.66 -16.21
CA LYS A 176 1.39 6.95 -15.22
C LYS A 176 2.86 7.32 -15.31
N VAL A 177 3.39 7.34 -16.54
CA VAL A 177 4.81 7.65 -16.79
C VAL A 177 5.14 9.07 -16.38
N SER A 178 4.28 10.04 -16.74
CA SER A 178 4.45 11.46 -16.40
C SER A 178 4.41 11.68 -14.89
N LEU A 179 3.43 11.10 -14.17
CA LEU A 179 3.35 11.22 -12.72
C LEU A 179 4.54 10.55 -12.03
N ALA A 180 4.90 9.33 -12.42
CA ALA A 180 6.04 8.64 -11.81
C ALA A 180 7.36 9.40 -12.03
N ALA A 181 7.59 9.92 -13.24
CA ALA A 181 8.76 10.73 -13.54
C ALA A 181 8.81 12.03 -12.73
N ARG A 182 7.69 12.76 -12.65
CA ARG A 182 7.61 13.96 -11.80
C ARG A 182 7.87 13.62 -10.34
N ASN A 183 7.18 12.61 -9.83
CA ASN A 183 7.18 12.28 -8.41
C ASN A 183 8.53 11.68 -7.94
N SER A 184 9.33 11.13 -8.85
CA SER A 184 10.69 10.68 -8.52
C SER A 184 11.68 11.82 -8.29
N MET A 185 11.27 13.08 -8.55
CA MET A 185 12.08 14.29 -8.32
C MET A 185 11.64 15.09 -7.08
N LEU A 186 10.50 14.72 -6.49
CA LEU A 186 9.99 15.28 -5.23
C LEU A 186 10.64 14.58 -4.04
#